data_b8ecc3400ecfdf9c709b1495a8ff1c8d
#
_entry.id   b8ecc3400ecfdf9c709b1495a8ff1c8d
#
_cell.length_a   1.000
_cell.length_b   1.000
_cell.length_c   1.000
_cell.angle_alpha   90.00
_cell.angle_beta   90.00
_cell.angle_gamma   90.00
#
_symmetry.space_group_name_H-M   'P 1'
#
loop_
_entity.id
_entity.type
_entity.pdbx_description
1 polymer ?
#
loop_
_entity_poly.entity_id
_entity_poly.type
_entity_poly.pdbx_seq_one_letter_code
_entity_poly.pdbx_strand_id
1 'polypeptide(L)'
;MRDDDVRLSVLDTSPIVEGSTAREALHNTVDLARAADALGYHRYWVPEHHSMRGVASAAPAVLVARIADATNGLRVGSGGVLLPNHAPVVIAEQFGTLEALHPGRIDLGIGRAPGGNSRAVAAVRKTTPDRGDFADQLADQLADQLAELLGYFAMSEPERGTVAAIPAVGNRPDVWLLGQSSTSARLAGANGLPYAVAHHLNPDCLEQIQTYEEAFWPSAANPEPRVLISVAAIAAESDTRAEWLAGSTRLKTLSRLRDSRIRLPTPQAAAEVTWTQDERAEVAHRTRGLLTGTPDAIRQQLDAVLSKTHVRELMVTTPVHGHDDRRHSYELLAELLPKPAGPGASATERY
;
A
#
# COMPACT_ATOMS: atom_id res chain seq x y z
N MET A 1 20.70 -9.04 -13.65
CA MET A 1 19.76 -9.73 -12.74
C MET A 1 18.81 -10.53 -13.62
N ARG A 2 18.52 -11.79 -13.33
CA ARG A 2 17.53 -12.53 -14.12
C ARG A 2 16.16 -11.91 -13.82
N ASP A 3 15.40 -11.56 -14.85
CA ASP A 3 14.06 -10.91 -14.80
C ASP A 3 12.97 -11.74 -14.08
N ASP A 4 13.30 -12.94 -13.62
CA ASP A 4 12.33 -13.97 -13.24
C ASP A 4 11.82 -13.88 -11.78
N ASP A 5 12.18 -12.83 -11.03
CA ASP A 5 12.00 -12.86 -9.57
C ASP A 5 11.25 -11.64 -8.96
N VAL A 6 10.79 -10.67 -9.77
CA VAL A 6 10.06 -9.50 -9.24
C VAL A 6 8.59 -9.82 -9.11
N ARG A 7 8.02 -9.61 -7.90
CA ARG A 7 6.59 -9.75 -7.62
C ARG A 7 5.89 -8.42 -7.74
N LEU A 8 4.70 -8.41 -8.33
CA LEU A 8 3.81 -7.26 -8.34
C LEU A 8 2.67 -7.46 -7.35
N SER A 9 2.36 -6.39 -6.64
CA SER A 9 1.29 -6.27 -5.66
C SER A 9 0.47 -5.02 -5.92
N VAL A 10 -0.73 -4.92 -5.37
CA VAL A 10 -1.66 -3.81 -5.57
C VAL A 10 -1.87 -3.02 -4.28
N LEU A 11 -1.80 -1.69 -4.36
CA LEU A 11 -2.27 -0.76 -3.32
C LEU A 11 -3.49 -0.01 -3.84
N ASP A 12 -4.65 -0.30 -3.29
CA ASP A 12 -5.91 0.34 -3.70
C ASP A 12 -6.51 1.21 -2.61
N THR A 13 -6.58 2.50 -2.86
CA THR A 13 -7.20 3.48 -1.97
C THR A 13 -8.73 3.49 -2.02
N SER A 14 -9.38 2.63 -2.81
CA SER A 14 -10.81 2.69 -3.11
C SER A 14 -11.22 4.10 -3.57
N PRO A 15 -10.73 4.60 -4.70
CA PRO A 15 -10.87 6.00 -5.09
C PRO A 15 -12.32 6.35 -5.43
N ILE A 16 -12.87 7.37 -4.75
CA ILE A 16 -14.13 8.01 -5.13
C ILE A 16 -13.79 9.11 -6.12
N VAL A 17 -13.90 8.80 -7.41
CA VAL A 17 -13.60 9.74 -8.49
C VAL A 17 -14.73 10.76 -8.69
N GLU A 18 -14.52 11.79 -9.50
CA GLU A 18 -15.57 12.73 -9.86
C GLU A 18 -16.75 12.01 -10.52
N GLY A 19 -17.96 12.37 -10.16
CA GLY A 19 -19.18 11.70 -10.64
C GLY A 19 -19.51 10.36 -9.99
N SER A 20 -18.61 9.78 -9.16
CA SER A 20 -18.80 8.49 -8.50
C SER A 20 -19.20 8.60 -7.02
N THR A 21 -19.55 7.48 -6.44
CA THR A 21 -19.98 7.31 -5.05
C THR A 21 -19.03 6.41 -4.26
N ALA A 22 -19.07 6.46 -2.93
CA ALA A 22 -18.32 5.52 -2.08
C ALA A 22 -18.76 4.06 -2.33
N ARG A 23 -20.05 3.84 -2.61
CA ARG A 23 -20.59 2.51 -2.93
C ARG A 23 -19.89 1.93 -4.18
N GLU A 24 -19.85 2.70 -5.26
CA GLU A 24 -19.19 2.27 -6.51
C GLU A 24 -17.70 2.04 -6.30
N ALA A 25 -17.00 2.95 -5.59
CA ALA A 25 -15.59 2.80 -5.29
C ALA A 25 -15.28 1.50 -4.53
N LEU A 26 -16.10 1.13 -3.55
CA LEU A 26 -15.95 -0.12 -2.79
C LEU A 26 -16.25 -1.37 -3.65
N HIS A 27 -17.25 -1.32 -4.53
CA HIS A 27 -17.49 -2.41 -5.48
C HIS A 27 -16.35 -2.55 -6.48
N ASN A 28 -15.82 -1.44 -7.00
CA ASN A 28 -14.67 -1.41 -7.90
C ASN A 28 -13.41 -1.95 -7.24
N THR A 29 -13.22 -1.73 -5.93
CA THR A 29 -12.14 -2.33 -5.14
C THR A 29 -12.20 -3.87 -5.15
N VAL A 30 -13.38 -4.43 -4.89
CA VAL A 30 -13.57 -5.89 -4.89
C VAL A 30 -13.43 -6.48 -6.30
N ASP A 31 -13.92 -5.77 -7.32
CA ASP A 31 -13.78 -6.17 -8.71
C ASP A 31 -12.31 -6.18 -9.15
N LEU A 32 -11.56 -5.12 -8.83
CA LEU A 32 -10.13 -5.06 -9.11
C LEU A 32 -9.34 -6.14 -8.35
N ALA A 33 -9.71 -6.46 -7.12
CA ALA A 33 -9.04 -7.50 -6.36
C ALA A 33 -9.22 -8.88 -7.02
N ARG A 34 -10.42 -9.18 -7.55
CA ARG A 34 -10.65 -10.41 -8.33
C ARG A 34 -9.83 -10.45 -9.62
N ALA A 35 -9.74 -9.31 -10.32
CA ALA A 35 -8.90 -9.21 -11.51
C ALA A 35 -7.41 -9.42 -11.17
N ALA A 36 -6.91 -8.81 -10.10
CA ALA A 36 -5.54 -8.97 -9.62
C ALA A 36 -5.22 -10.42 -9.22
N ASP A 37 -6.16 -11.11 -8.56
CA ASP A 37 -6.05 -12.54 -8.22
C ASP A 37 -5.90 -13.40 -9.48
N ALA A 38 -6.77 -13.18 -10.49
CA ALA A 38 -6.74 -13.89 -11.76
C ALA A 38 -5.48 -13.61 -12.59
N LEU A 39 -4.90 -12.42 -12.46
CA LEU A 39 -3.68 -11.99 -13.15
C LEU A 39 -2.38 -12.44 -12.46
N GLY A 40 -2.46 -13.06 -11.27
CA GLY A 40 -1.31 -13.57 -10.54
C GLY A 40 -0.54 -12.52 -9.74
N TYR A 41 -1.15 -11.42 -9.38
CA TYR A 41 -0.58 -10.49 -8.42
C TYR A 41 -0.35 -11.17 -7.06
N HIS A 42 0.68 -10.74 -6.33
CA HIS A 42 1.06 -11.40 -5.09
C HIS A 42 0.21 -10.95 -3.89
N ARG A 43 -0.04 -9.61 -3.75
CA ARG A 43 -0.81 -9.02 -2.64
C ARG A 43 -1.78 -7.96 -3.13
N TYR A 44 -2.79 -7.73 -2.30
CA TYR A 44 -3.73 -6.60 -2.45
C TYR A 44 -3.93 -5.92 -1.10
N TRP A 45 -3.46 -4.69 -0.97
CA TRP A 45 -3.58 -3.92 0.25
C TRP A 45 -4.50 -2.72 0.11
N VAL A 46 -5.24 -2.43 1.19
CA VAL A 46 -6.11 -1.26 1.30
C VAL A 46 -5.66 -0.39 2.49
N PRO A 47 -5.49 0.94 2.33
CA PRO A 47 -5.05 1.82 3.40
C PRO A 47 -6.21 2.25 4.31
N GLU A 48 -5.87 2.94 5.40
CA GLU A 48 -6.82 3.63 6.28
C GLU A 48 -6.76 5.15 6.04
N HIS A 49 -7.87 5.74 5.58
CA HIS A 49 -8.01 7.18 5.42
C HIS A 49 -9.35 7.68 5.96
N HIS A 50 -9.31 8.72 6.78
CA HIS A 50 -10.49 9.29 7.42
C HIS A 50 -10.86 10.66 6.85
N SER A 51 -12.16 10.91 6.63
CA SER A 51 -12.70 12.20 6.19
C SER A 51 -12.07 12.73 4.86
N MET A 52 -11.61 11.83 3.99
CA MET A 52 -11.07 12.16 2.68
C MET A 52 -12.15 11.96 1.61
N ARG A 53 -12.61 13.07 1.00
CA ARG A 53 -13.74 13.05 0.02
C ARG A 53 -13.50 12.15 -1.20
N GLY A 54 -12.25 11.87 -1.55
CA GLY A 54 -11.87 11.07 -2.71
C GLY A 54 -11.42 9.65 -2.39
N VAL A 55 -11.67 9.13 -1.19
CA VAL A 55 -11.23 7.81 -0.73
C VAL A 55 -12.32 7.15 0.08
N ALA A 56 -12.68 5.91 -0.27
CA ALA A 56 -13.66 5.11 0.45
C ALA A 56 -13.02 4.14 1.47
N SER A 57 -11.72 3.88 1.38
CA SER A 57 -11.00 2.99 2.29
C SER A 57 -10.76 3.66 3.63
N ALA A 58 -11.66 3.40 4.59
CA ALA A 58 -11.61 3.94 5.96
C ALA A 58 -11.60 2.85 7.04
N ALA A 59 -11.95 1.61 6.69
CA ALA A 59 -12.02 0.47 7.59
C ALA A 59 -11.29 -0.74 6.99
N PRO A 60 -9.95 -0.79 7.08
CA PRO A 60 -9.15 -1.83 6.42
C PRO A 60 -9.60 -3.25 6.78
N ALA A 61 -9.80 -3.58 8.04
CA ALA A 61 -10.19 -4.93 8.47
C ALA A 61 -11.50 -5.40 7.80
N VAL A 62 -12.48 -4.51 7.62
CA VAL A 62 -13.76 -4.83 6.95
C VAL A 62 -13.54 -5.09 5.46
N LEU A 63 -12.72 -4.26 4.79
CA LEU A 63 -12.40 -4.43 3.37
C LEU A 63 -11.54 -5.68 3.13
N VAL A 64 -10.56 -5.93 3.98
CA VAL A 64 -9.70 -7.13 3.92
C VAL A 64 -10.54 -8.39 4.02
N ALA A 65 -11.49 -8.47 4.96
CA ALA A 65 -12.42 -9.61 5.05
C ALA A 65 -13.18 -9.82 3.74
N ARG A 66 -13.75 -8.74 3.18
CA ARG A 66 -14.55 -8.83 1.95
C ARG A 66 -13.71 -9.21 0.72
N ILE A 67 -12.46 -8.74 0.64
CA ILE A 67 -11.53 -9.04 -0.46
C ILE A 67 -11.01 -10.47 -0.32
N ALA A 68 -10.61 -10.89 0.88
CA ALA A 68 -10.10 -12.24 1.14
C ALA A 68 -11.14 -13.31 0.80
N ASP A 69 -12.43 -13.02 1.10
CA ASP A 69 -13.56 -13.90 0.76
C ASP A 69 -13.89 -13.91 -0.74
N ALA A 70 -13.48 -12.86 -1.48
CA ALA A 70 -13.73 -12.74 -2.91
C ALA A 70 -12.57 -13.26 -3.80
N THR A 71 -11.46 -13.67 -3.22
CA THR A 71 -10.20 -14.08 -3.87
C THR A 71 -9.67 -15.37 -3.28
N ASN A 72 -8.80 -16.11 -4.00
CA ASN A 72 -8.32 -17.43 -3.57
C ASN A 72 -6.81 -17.48 -3.33
N GLY A 73 -5.99 -16.98 -4.25
CA GLY A 73 -4.52 -17.07 -4.21
C GLY A 73 -3.84 -15.81 -3.67
N LEU A 74 -4.52 -14.69 -3.72
CA LEU A 74 -4.02 -13.38 -3.36
C LEU A 74 -3.83 -13.24 -1.84
N ARG A 75 -2.68 -12.75 -1.40
CA ARG A 75 -2.54 -12.26 -0.03
C ARG A 75 -3.28 -10.94 0.10
N VAL A 76 -3.98 -10.74 1.19
CA VAL A 76 -4.82 -9.54 1.38
C VAL A 76 -4.44 -8.85 2.69
N GLY A 77 -4.36 -7.53 2.68
CA GLY A 77 -3.97 -6.82 3.89
C GLY A 77 -4.24 -5.34 3.93
N SER A 78 -3.77 -4.74 4.99
CA SER A 78 -3.79 -3.28 5.16
C SER A 78 -2.49 -2.64 4.67
N GLY A 79 -2.60 -1.48 4.02
CA GLY A 79 -1.46 -0.71 3.56
C GLY A 79 -1.54 0.77 3.93
N GLY A 80 -1.70 1.12 5.26
CA GLY A 80 -1.76 0.33 6.50
C GLY A 80 -2.88 0.75 7.43
N VAL A 81 -3.02 -0.03 8.48
CA VAL A 81 -3.74 0.43 9.68
C VAL A 81 -2.92 1.55 10.35
N LEU A 82 -3.57 2.62 10.73
CA LEU A 82 -2.94 3.73 11.45
C LEU A 82 -3.00 3.46 12.95
N LEU A 83 -2.08 2.66 13.44
CA LEU A 83 -2.10 2.10 14.80
C LEU A 83 -2.33 3.16 15.89
N PRO A 84 -1.78 4.40 15.82
CA PRO A 84 -2.07 5.42 16.81
C PRO A 84 -3.55 5.86 16.91
N ASN A 85 -4.40 5.43 15.99
CA ASN A 85 -5.84 5.69 16.03
C ASN A 85 -6.64 4.60 16.79
N HIS A 86 -5.98 3.51 17.19
CA HIS A 86 -6.64 2.29 17.67
C HIS A 86 -6.04 1.79 18.98
N ALA A 87 -6.82 1.01 19.73
CA ALA A 87 -6.29 0.17 20.79
C ALA A 87 -5.60 -1.07 20.15
N PRO A 88 -4.35 -1.38 20.50
CA PRO A 88 -3.62 -2.51 19.91
C PRO A 88 -4.34 -3.85 20.03
N VAL A 89 -5.00 -4.10 21.16
CA VAL A 89 -5.79 -5.33 21.38
C VAL A 89 -6.90 -5.49 20.34
N VAL A 90 -7.60 -4.41 19.97
CA VAL A 90 -8.69 -4.47 18.96
C VAL A 90 -8.13 -4.80 17.58
N ILE A 91 -6.99 -4.23 17.21
CA ILE A 91 -6.32 -4.56 15.95
C ILE A 91 -5.84 -6.01 15.94
N ALA A 92 -5.27 -6.50 17.06
CA ALA A 92 -4.88 -7.91 17.18
C ALA A 92 -6.10 -8.84 17.02
N GLU A 93 -7.23 -8.54 17.67
CA GLU A 93 -8.47 -9.30 17.54
C GLU A 93 -9.00 -9.33 16.10
N GLN A 94 -9.03 -8.16 15.42
CA GLN A 94 -9.51 -8.05 14.05
C GLN A 94 -8.64 -8.86 13.07
N PHE A 95 -7.33 -8.68 13.12
CA PHE A 95 -6.42 -9.34 12.18
C PHE A 95 -6.13 -10.79 12.56
N GLY A 96 -6.21 -11.15 13.83
CA GLY A 96 -6.24 -12.55 14.28
C GLY A 96 -7.49 -13.29 13.80
N THR A 97 -8.66 -12.65 13.83
CA THR A 97 -9.90 -13.20 13.26
C THR A 97 -9.76 -13.42 11.74
N LEU A 98 -9.19 -12.44 11.03
CA LEU A 98 -8.96 -12.55 9.60
C LEU A 98 -8.00 -13.69 9.25
N GLU A 99 -6.90 -13.82 9.98
CA GLU A 99 -5.92 -14.90 9.78
C GLU A 99 -6.52 -16.28 10.10
N ALA A 100 -7.34 -16.38 11.16
CA ALA A 100 -8.05 -17.62 11.48
C ALA A 100 -9.03 -18.05 10.38
N LEU A 101 -9.69 -17.09 9.71
CA LEU A 101 -10.62 -17.36 8.61
C LEU A 101 -9.91 -17.61 7.28
N HIS A 102 -8.75 -17.00 7.05
CA HIS A 102 -7.98 -17.07 5.80
C HIS A 102 -6.48 -17.36 6.08
N PRO A 103 -6.14 -18.55 6.62
CA PRO A 103 -4.80 -18.85 7.11
C PRO A 103 -3.71 -18.64 6.06
N GLY A 104 -2.63 -17.96 6.44
CA GLY A 104 -1.47 -17.70 5.59
C GLY A 104 -1.68 -16.66 4.51
N ARG A 105 -2.86 -15.99 4.45
CA ARG A 105 -3.19 -15.01 3.42
C ARG A 105 -3.27 -13.56 3.92
N ILE A 106 -3.18 -13.33 5.22
CA ILE A 106 -3.43 -12.00 5.79
C ILE A 106 -2.12 -11.26 6.07
N ASP A 107 -2.09 -9.99 5.64
CA ASP A 107 -1.04 -9.04 5.95
C ASP A 107 -1.58 -7.91 6.83
N LEU A 108 -0.88 -7.60 7.92
CA LEU A 108 -1.15 -6.43 8.74
C LEU A 108 -0.07 -5.38 8.52
N GLY A 109 -0.29 -4.51 7.55
CA GLY A 109 0.55 -3.32 7.37
C GLY A 109 0.17 -2.22 8.35
N ILE A 110 1.16 -1.65 9.04
CA ILE A 110 1.02 -0.65 10.08
C ILE A 110 1.67 0.65 9.65
N GLY A 111 0.95 1.76 9.76
CA GLY A 111 1.43 3.10 9.50
C GLY A 111 1.30 4.03 10.70
N ARG A 112 2.07 5.13 10.66
CA ARG A 112 2.06 6.20 11.68
C ARG A 112 1.19 7.40 11.31
N ALA A 113 0.97 7.60 10.01
CA ALA A 113 0.34 8.81 9.49
C ALA A 113 -1.01 9.11 10.16
N PRO A 114 -1.41 10.38 10.28
CA PRO A 114 -2.68 10.72 10.93
C PRO A 114 -3.93 10.29 10.13
N GLY A 115 -3.77 9.92 8.85
CA GLY A 115 -4.83 9.40 7.99
C GLY A 115 -5.91 10.38 7.56
N GLY A 116 -5.79 11.66 7.92
CA GLY A 116 -6.75 12.70 7.59
C GLY A 116 -6.29 14.09 8.02
N ASN A 117 -7.19 15.07 7.93
CA ASN A 117 -6.93 16.41 8.47
C ASN A 117 -7.06 16.43 10.02
N SER A 118 -6.60 17.52 10.67
CA SER A 118 -6.60 17.65 12.12
C SER A 118 -7.97 17.43 12.78
N ARG A 119 -9.08 17.83 12.13
CA ARG A 119 -10.44 17.59 12.64
C ARG A 119 -10.83 16.13 12.59
N ALA A 120 -10.44 15.42 11.52
CA ALA A 120 -10.66 13.97 11.40
C ALA A 120 -9.87 13.20 12.46
N VAL A 121 -8.61 13.57 12.67
CA VAL A 121 -7.73 12.98 13.69
C VAL A 121 -8.34 13.20 15.09
N ALA A 122 -8.76 14.41 15.40
CA ALA A 122 -9.41 14.73 16.69
C ALA A 122 -10.68 13.91 16.91
N ALA A 123 -11.49 13.72 15.85
CA ALA A 123 -12.72 12.92 15.94
C ALA A 123 -12.43 11.43 16.16
N VAL A 124 -11.38 10.87 15.52
CA VAL A 124 -11.01 9.47 15.65
C VAL A 124 -10.36 9.19 17.01
N ARG A 125 -9.42 10.02 17.43
CA ARG A 125 -8.65 9.81 18.69
C ARG A 125 -9.34 10.32 19.94
N LYS A 126 -10.42 11.08 19.79
CA LYS A 126 -11.11 11.78 20.91
C LYS A 126 -10.19 12.69 21.74
N THR A 127 -9.12 13.20 21.11
CA THR A 127 -8.14 14.09 21.73
C THR A 127 -8.05 15.38 20.94
N THR A 128 -7.80 16.49 21.61
CA THR A 128 -7.46 17.76 20.94
C THR A 128 -5.97 17.67 20.56
N PRO A 129 -5.59 17.80 19.29
CA PRO A 129 -4.17 17.80 18.93
C PRO A 129 -3.49 18.99 19.58
N ASP A 130 -2.56 18.74 20.49
CA ASP A 130 -1.67 19.78 20.98
C ASP A 130 -0.74 20.22 19.85
N ARG A 131 -0.39 21.51 19.78
CA ARG A 131 0.35 22.10 18.64
C ARG A 131 1.87 21.92 18.77
N GLY A 132 2.37 21.21 19.80
CA GLY A 132 3.80 20.93 20.02
C GLY A 132 4.17 19.52 19.56
N ASP A 133 5.39 19.27 19.20
CA ASP A 133 6.11 18.01 18.90
C ASP A 133 5.30 16.75 18.51
N PHE A 134 4.23 16.97 17.77
CA PHE A 134 3.25 15.93 17.39
C PHE A 134 3.88 14.76 16.62
N ALA A 135 4.94 15.02 15.85
CA ALA A 135 5.60 13.97 15.06
C ALA A 135 6.44 13.00 15.94
N ASP A 136 7.11 13.52 16.96
CA ASP A 136 7.95 12.71 17.87
C ASP A 136 7.07 11.95 18.84
N GLN A 137 6.06 12.59 19.43
CA GLN A 137 5.06 11.91 20.27
C GLN A 137 4.35 10.77 19.54
N LEU A 138 4.07 10.93 18.24
CA LEU A 138 3.51 9.87 17.41
C LEU A 138 4.50 8.74 17.15
N ALA A 139 5.80 9.02 17.13
CA ALA A 139 6.81 8.00 16.92
C ALA A 139 6.94 7.11 18.18
N ASP A 140 7.02 7.73 19.35
CA ASP A 140 7.10 7.02 20.62
C ASP A 140 5.82 6.22 20.89
N GLN A 141 4.65 6.84 20.69
CA GLN A 141 3.36 6.15 20.80
C GLN A 141 3.26 4.94 19.86
N LEU A 142 3.77 5.05 18.62
CA LEU A 142 3.77 3.93 17.70
C LEU A 142 4.65 2.78 18.19
N ALA A 143 5.83 3.08 18.76
CA ALA A 143 6.75 2.05 19.26
C ALA A 143 6.14 1.26 20.41
N ASP A 144 5.54 1.93 21.38
CA ASP A 144 4.87 1.30 22.53
C ASP A 144 3.67 0.45 22.09
N GLN A 145 2.81 1.02 21.23
CA GLN A 145 1.64 0.32 20.71
C GLN A 145 2.01 -0.87 19.81
N LEU A 146 3.11 -0.77 19.04
CA LEU A 146 3.62 -1.86 18.23
C LEU A 146 4.13 -3.00 19.12
N ALA A 147 4.87 -2.70 20.18
CA ALA A 147 5.34 -3.70 21.13
C ALA A 147 4.16 -4.42 21.81
N GLU A 148 3.13 -3.68 22.24
CA GLU A 148 1.90 -4.25 22.79
C GLU A 148 1.19 -5.17 21.77
N LEU A 149 1.02 -4.69 20.54
CA LEU A 149 0.38 -5.46 19.45
C LEU A 149 1.13 -6.76 19.16
N LEU A 150 2.45 -6.71 19.02
CA LEU A 150 3.28 -7.89 18.78
C LEU A 150 3.22 -8.87 19.97
N GLY A 151 3.07 -8.36 21.19
CA GLY A 151 2.87 -9.16 22.40
C GLY A 151 1.59 -10.02 22.31
N TYR A 152 0.48 -9.46 21.82
CA TYR A 152 -0.76 -10.22 21.62
C TYR A 152 -0.59 -11.35 20.62
N PHE A 153 0.14 -11.16 19.52
CA PHE A 153 0.42 -12.20 18.54
C PHE A 153 1.46 -13.25 18.98
N ALA A 154 2.27 -12.92 19.98
CA ALA A 154 3.25 -13.85 20.54
C ALA A 154 2.66 -14.74 21.63
N MET A 155 1.46 -14.44 22.12
CA MET A 155 0.81 -15.17 23.21
C MET A 155 0.37 -16.57 22.73
N SER A 156 0.80 -17.63 23.41
CA SER A 156 0.40 -19.00 23.14
C SER A 156 -0.78 -19.45 23.98
N GLU A 157 -0.81 -19.06 25.24
CA GLU A 157 -1.92 -19.32 26.18
C GLU A 157 -2.19 -18.08 27.02
N PRO A 158 -3.45 -17.61 27.07
CA PRO A 158 -3.82 -16.48 27.92
C PRO A 158 -3.78 -16.85 29.39
N GLU A 159 -3.00 -16.14 30.19
CA GLU A 159 -3.01 -16.31 31.63
C GLU A 159 -4.29 -15.71 32.24
N ARG A 160 -4.78 -16.32 33.31
CA ARG A 160 -5.97 -15.84 34.01
C ARG A 160 -5.74 -14.44 34.60
N GLY A 161 -6.53 -13.48 34.17
CA GLY A 161 -6.44 -12.10 34.66
C GLY A 161 -5.59 -11.17 33.76
N THR A 162 -4.99 -11.67 32.68
CA THR A 162 -4.34 -10.83 31.67
C THR A 162 -5.30 -10.45 30.53
N VAL A 163 -5.04 -9.32 29.88
CA VAL A 163 -5.76 -8.96 28.66
C VAL A 163 -5.15 -9.77 27.51
N ALA A 164 -6.00 -10.46 26.75
CA ALA A 164 -5.58 -11.26 25.60
C ALA A 164 -6.49 -10.98 24.40
N ALA A 165 -5.89 -10.88 23.22
CA ALA A 165 -6.62 -10.85 21.96
C ALA A 165 -6.93 -12.31 21.55
N ILE A 166 -8.02 -12.88 22.02
CA ILE A 166 -8.32 -14.32 21.87
C ILE A 166 -8.24 -14.82 20.43
N PRO A 167 -8.82 -14.15 19.42
CA PRO A 167 -8.68 -14.60 18.03
C PRO A 167 -7.25 -14.59 17.47
N ALA A 168 -6.34 -13.81 18.08
CA ALA A 168 -4.94 -13.72 17.67
C ALA A 168 -4.07 -14.85 18.20
N VAL A 169 -4.54 -15.57 19.23
CA VAL A 169 -3.80 -16.70 19.81
C VAL A 169 -3.68 -17.82 18.77
N GLY A 170 -2.44 -18.08 18.32
CA GLY A 170 -2.15 -19.05 17.26
C GLY A 170 -2.47 -18.56 15.84
N ASN A 171 -3.01 -17.35 15.65
CA ASN A 171 -3.40 -16.80 14.36
C ASN A 171 -2.70 -15.45 14.12
N ARG A 172 -1.41 -15.52 13.83
CA ARG A 172 -0.56 -14.34 13.58
C ARG A 172 -0.51 -14.00 12.08
N PRO A 173 -0.99 -12.82 11.63
CA PRO A 173 -0.81 -12.36 10.26
C PRO A 173 0.67 -12.01 10.00
N ASP A 174 1.02 -11.83 8.72
CA ASP A 174 2.34 -11.25 8.34
C ASP A 174 2.33 -9.74 8.65
N VAL A 175 3.07 -9.32 9.68
CA VAL A 175 3.07 -7.93 10.16
C VAL A 175 4.14 -7.13 9.44
N TRP A 176 3.76 -6.01 8.82
CA TRP A 176 4.60 -5.08 8.07
C TRP A 176 4.60 -3.69 8.68
N LEU A 177 5.74 -3.01 8.72
CA LEU A 177 5.78 -1.59 9.05
C LEU A 177 5.93 -0.75 7.77
N LEU A 178 5.11 0.31 7.64
CA LEU A 178 5.09 1.19 6.48
C LEU A 178 5.70 2.54 6.83
N GLY A 179 6.50 3.09 5.92
CA GLY A 179 7.06 4.41 6.13
C GLY A 179 7.92 4.95 4.99
N GLN A 180 8.44 6.15 5.22
CA GLN A 180 9.34 6.87 4.32
C GLN A 180 10.42 7.68 5.08
N SER A 181 10.64 7.38 6.35
CA SER A 181 11.59 8.08 7.22
C SER A 181 12.54 7.11 7.89
N SER A 182 13.73 7.61 8.28
CA SER A 182 14.71 6.83 9.02
C SER A 182 14.17 6.29 10.35
N THR A 183 13.27 7.02 11.02
CA THR A 183 12.61 6.55 12.25
C THR A 183 11.78 5.30 12.01
N SER A 184 10.93 5.27 10.96
CA SER A 184 10.13 4.08 10.61
C SER A 184 11.01 2.92 10.15
N ALA A 185 12.07 3.21 9.40
CA ALA A 185 13.03 2.21 8.93
C ALA A 185 13.74 1.51 10.11
N ARG A 186 14.28 2.29 11.05
CA ARG A 186 14.91 1.75 12.28
C ARG A 186 13.93 0.98 13.15
N LEU A 187 12.71 1.49 13.31
CA LEU A 187 11.68 0.79 14.11
C LEU A 187 11.32 -0.58 13.48
N ALA A 188 11.17 -0.65 12.17
CA ALA A 188 10.93 -1.91 11.47
C ALA A 188 12.10 -2.88 11.68
N GLY A 189 13.33 -2.42 11.42
CA GLY A 189 14.53 -3.23 11.53
C GLY A 189 14.75 -3.75 12.96
N ALA A 190 14.67 -2.89 13.97
CA ALA A 190 14.87 -3.26 15.38
C ALA A 190 13.84 -4.29 15.88
N ASN A 191 12.63 -4.34 15.29
CA ASN A 191 11.62 -5.32 15.62
C ASN A 191 11.65 -6.56 14.70
N GLY A 192 12.61 -6.68 13.78
CA GLY A 192 12.69 -7.78 12.82
C GLY A 192 11.46 -7.89 11.92
N LEU A 193 10.80 -6.76 11.61
CA LEU A 193 9.60 -6.71 10.77
C LEU A 193 9.96 -6.38 9.32
N PRO A 194 9.22 -6.91 8.35
CA PRO A 194 9.26 -6.44 6.96
C PRO A 194 8.91 -4.96 6.85
N TYR A 195 9.55 -4.27 5.90
CA TYR A 195 9.40 -2.84 5.71
C TYR A 195 8.83 -2.49 4.31
N ALA A 196 7.75 -1.69 4.30
CA ALA A 196 7.13 -1.19 3.08
C ALA A 196 7.47 0.30 2.87
N VAL A 197 8.24 0.59 1.80
CA VAL A 197 8.73 1.94 1.49
C VAL A 197 7.73 2.66 0.59
N ALA A 198 7.24 3.82 1.04
CA ALA A 198 6.21 4.59 0.33
C ALA A 198 6.81 5.52 -0.75
N HIS A 199 7.51 4.95 -1.74
CA HIS A 199 8.14 5.68 -2.83
C HIS A 199 7.14 6.49 -3.68
N HIS A 200 5.90 5.99 -3.86
CA HIS A 200 4.85 6.72 -4.59
C HIS A 200 4.49 8.08 -3.95
N LEU A 201 4.80 8.27 -2.66
CA LEU A 201 4.62 9.54 -1.94
C LEU A 201 5.89 10.39 -1.95
N ASN A 202 7.05 9.75 -1.85
CA ASN A 202 8.36 10.40 -1.84
C ASN A 202 9.39 9.52 -2.57
N PRO A 203 9.73 9.85 -3.83
CA PRO A 203 10.72 9.09 -4.60
C PRO A 203 12.15 9.11 -4.02
N ASP A 204 12.43 10.05 -3.11
CA ASP A 204 13.76 10.19 -2.50
C ASP A 204 13.94 9.31 -1.25
N CYS A 205 12.95 8.47 -0.89
CA CYS A 205 12.97 7.66 0.33
C CYS A 205 13.69 6.30 0.20
N LEU A 206 14.32 6.00 -0.92
CA LEU A 206 14.99 4.70 -1.13
C LEU A 206 16.20 4.49 -0.21
N GLU A 207 16.86 5.56 0.23
CA GLU A 207 17.93 5.50 1.21
C GLU A 207 17.49 4.88 2.56
N GLN A 208 16.19 4.91 2.85
CA GLN A 208 15.63 4.31 4.07
C GLN A 208 15.70 2.78 4.06
N ILE A 209 15.88 2.16 2.90
CA ILE A 209 16.08 0.72 2.78
C ILE A 209 17.41 0.33 3.46
N GLN A 210 18.49 1.06 3.17
CA GLN A 210 19.76 0.82 3.82
C GLN A 210 19.66 1.04 5.34
N THR A 211 19.01 2.13 5.78
CA THR A 211 18.77 2.38 7.22
C THR A 211 18.00 1.24 7.89
N TYR A 212 17.05 0.63 7.19
CA TYR A 212 16.29 -0.53 7.66
C TYR A 212 17.18 -1.77 7.78
N GLU A 213 17.96 -2.07 6.74
CA GLU A 213 18.85 -3.24 6.68
C GLU A 213 19.94 -3.18 7.75
N GLU A 214 20.54 -2.00 7.98
CA GLU A 214 21.53 -1.77 9.04
C GLU A 214 20.95 -1.95 10.45
N ALA A 215 19.67 -1.65 10.64
CA ALA A 215 18.97 -1.78 11.92
C ALA A 215 18.30 -3.16 12.11
N PHE A 216 18.32 -4.04 11.08
CA PHE A 216 17.54 -5.27 11.10
C PHE A 216 18.07 -6.28 12.11
N TRP A 217 17.17 -6.70 13.01
CA TRP A 217 17.40 -7.78 13.96
C TRP A 217 16.61 -9.02 13.57
N PRO A 218 17.26 -10.13 13.17
CA PRO A 218 16.58 -11.35 12.74
C PRO A 218 15.64 -11.91 13.80
N SER A 219 14.50 -12.41 13.37
CA SER A 219 13.54 -13.14 14.21
C SER A 219 13.20 -14.49 13.60
N ALA A 220 12.57 -15.37 14.38
CA ALA A 220 12.12 -16.67 13.87
C ALA A 220 11.11 -16.54 12.70
N ALA A 221 10.30 -15.47 12.71
CA ALA A 221 9.33 -15.20 11.65
C ALA A 221 10.00 -14.53 10.43
N ASN A 222 11.07 -13.76 10.63
CA ASN A 222 11.79 -13.05 9.58
C ASN A 222 13.30 -13.21 9.80
N PRO A 223 13.92 -14.27 9.27
CA PRO A 223 15.37 -14.52 9.42
C PRO A 223 16.21 -13.54 8.59
N GLU A 224 15.62 -12.92 7.56
CA GLU A 224 16.27 -11.99 6.64
C GLU A 224 15.43 -10.73 6.44
N PRO A 225 16.05 -9.58 6.10
CA PRO A 225 15.32 -8.36 5.75
C PRO A 225 14.37 -8.60 4.57
N ARG A 226 13.14 -8.11 4.69
CA ARG A 226 12.14 -8.14 3.63
C ARG A 226 11.65 -6.74 3.36
N VAL A 227 11.76 -6.28 2.10
CA VAL A 227 11.35 -4.94 1.68
C VAL A 227 10.42 -5.03 0.48
N LEU A 228 9.38 -4.21 0.47
CA LEU A 228 8.63 -3.87 -0.73
C LEU A 228 8.65 -2.36 -0.99
N ILE A 229 8.59 -1.96 -2.25
CA ILE A 229 8.52 -0.56 -2.65
C ILE A 229 7.15 -0.31 -3.27
N SER A 230 6.41 0.67 -2.75
CA SER A 230 5.18 1.10 -3.41
C SER A 230 5.45 2.19 -4.44
N VAL A 231 4.96 1.98 -5.66
CA VAL A 231 5.11 2.89 -6.80
C VAL A 231 3.75 3.31 -7.34
N ALA A 232 3.66 4.49 -7.95
CA ALA A 232 2.50 4.89 -8.73
C ALA A 232 2.79 4.65 -10.22
N ALA A 233 1.93 3.88 -10.90
CA ALA A 233 2.12 3.58 -12.32
C ALA A 233 0.79 3.61 -13.09
N ILE A 234 0.84 4.11 -14.32
CA ILE A 234 -0.26 4.11 -15.28
C ILE A 234 0.24 3.52 -16.59
N ALA A 235 -0.09 2.26 -16.85
CA ALA A 235 0.19 1.60 -18.11
C ALA A 235 -0.96 1.79 -19.09
N ALA A 236 -0.64 1.96 -20.36
CA ALA A 236 -1.59 1.98 -21.47
C ALA A 236 -0.94 1.39 -22.74
N GLU A 237 -1.72 1.17 -23.77
CA GLU A 237 -1.29 0.67 -25.07
C GLU A 237 -0.35 1.62 -25.83
N SER A 238 -0.29 2.89 -25.41
CA SER A 238 0.65 3.89 -25.94
C SER A 238 1.02 4.93 -24.89
N ASP A 239 2.21 5.53 -25.05
CA ASP A 239 2.67 6.61 -24.15
C ASP A 239 1.71 7.80 -24.18
N THR A 240 1.14 8.13 -25.36
CA THR A 240 0.15 9.19 -25.51
C THR A 240 -1.11 8.91 -24.68
N ARG A 241 -1.60 7.66 -24.69
CA ARG A 241 -2.77 7.28 -23.88
C ARG A 241 -2.46 7.31 -22.39
N ALA A 242 -1.30 6.79 -21.97
CA ALA A 242 -0.87 6.82 -20.58
C ALA A 242 -0.75 8.26 -20.04
N GLU A 243 -0.13 9.14 -20.81
CA GLU A 243 0.00 10.57 -20.47
C GLU A 243 -1.36 11.28 -20.38
N TRP A 244 -2.28 10.95 -21.28
CA TRP A 244 -3.64 11.46 -21.23
C TRP A 244 -4.38 11.01 -19.97
N LEU A 245 -4.30 9.74 -19.59
CA LEU A 245 -4.86 9.22 -18.33
C LEU A 245 -4.23 9.88 -17.10
N ALA A 246 -2.91 10.12 -17.12
CA ALA A 246 -2.18 10.78 -16.05
C ALA A 246 -2.60 12.24 -15.85
N GLY A 247 -3.23 12.85 -16.85
CA GLY A 247 -3.81 14.20 -16.77
C GLY A 247 -4.73 14.37 -15.56
N SER A 248 -5.55 13.37 -15.24
CA SER A 248 -6.42 13.34 -14.05
C SER A 248 -5.64 13.56 -12.75
N THR A 249 -4.56 12.82 -12.56
CA THR A 249 -3.70 12.90 -11.37
C THR A 249 -2.95 14.23 -11.30
N ARG A 250 -2.46 14.72 -12.44
CA ARG A 250 -1.80 16.03 -12.53
C ARG A 250 -2.77 17.17 -12.20
N LEU A 251 -4.01 17.16 -12.74
CA LEU A 251 -5.02 18.16 -12.39
C LEU A 251 -5.41 18.11 -10.91
N LYS A 252 -5.55 16.91 -10.33
CA LYS A 252 -5.77 16.77 -8.88
C LYS A 252 -4.61 17.35 -8.07
N THR A 253 -3.37 17.22 -8.54
CA THR A 253 -2.19 17.83 -7.92
C THR A 253 -2.22 19.34 -8.04
N LEU A 254 -2.52 19.89 -9.23
CA LEU A 254 -2.72 21.32 -9.44
C LEU A 254 -3.80 21.90 -8.55
N SER A 255 -4.92 21.19 -8.38
CA SER A 255 -6.01 21.67 -7.52
C SER A 255 -5.58 21.88 -6.06
N ARG A 256 -4.63 21.06 -5.58
CA ARG A 256 -4.05 21.23 -4.24
C ARG A 256 -3.16 22.47 -4.16
N LEU A 257 -2.42 22.77 -5.23
CA LEU A 257 -1.62 24.00 -5.32
C LEU A 257 -2.50 25.25 -5.30
N ARG A 258 -3.67 25.19 -5.93
CA ARG A 258 -4.68 26.26 -5.95
C ARG A 258 -5.60 26.26 -4.72
N ASP A 259 -5.26 25.51 -3.67
CA ASP A 259 -6.08 25.31 -2.46
C ASP A 259 -7.53 24.85 -2.75
N SER A 260 -7.73 24.22 -3.89
CA SER A 260 -9.01 23.66 -4.35
C SER A 260 -8.92 22.14 -4.38
N ARG A 261 -9.41 21.46 -3.33
CA ARG A 261 -9.30 20.00 -3.20
C ARG A 261 -10.45 19.32 -3.93
N ILE A 262 -10.20 18.84 -5.14
CA ILE A 262 -11.15 18.08 -5.96
C ILE A 262 -10.99 16.55 -5.79
N ARG A 263 -12.03 15.79 -6.15
CA ARG A 263 -11.89 14.36 -6.44
C ARG A 263 -11.07 14.15 -7.70
N LEU A 264 -10.67 12.92 -7.99
CA LEU A 264 -9.93 12.63 -9.22
C LEU A 264 -10.83 12.94 -10.42
N PRO A 265 -10.49 13.94 -11.27
CA PRO A 265 -11.31 14.37 -12.39
C PRO A 265 -11.14 13.44 -13.59
N THR A 266 -11.98 13.60 -14.62
CA THR A 266 -11.80 12.92 -15.89
C THR A 266 -10.55 13.43 -16.62
N PRO A 267 -9.91 12.63 -17.48
CA PRO A 267 -8.81 13.12 -18.34
C PRO A 267 -9.25 14.24 -19.27
N GLN A 268 -10.49 14.24 -19.74
CA GLN A 268 -11.08 15.31 -20.56
C GLN A 268 -11.09 16.64 -19.80
N ALA A 269 -11.62 16.64 -18.58
CA ALA A 269 -11.60 17.83 -17.73
C ALA A 269 -10.18 18.35 -17.47
N ALA A 270 -9.21 17.45 -17.35
CA ALA A 270 -7.81 17.82 -17.18
C ALA A 270 -7.21 18.49 -18.43
N ALA A 271 -7.61 18.07 -19.62
CA ALA A 271 -7.15 18.64 -20.89
C ALA A 271 -7.69 20.06 -21.15
N GLU A 272 -8.85 20.41 -20.59
CA GLU A 272 -9.50 21.72 -20.77
C GLU A 272 -8.92 22.82 -19.85
N VAL A 273 -8.16 22.46 -18.81
CA VAL A 273 -7.63 23.42 -17.84
C VAL A 273 -6.40 24.15 -18.38
N THR A 274 -6.41 25.47 -18.28
CA THR A 274 -5.23 26.29 -18.60
C THR A 274 -4.25 26.31 -17.42
N TRP A 275 -2.99 26.09 -17.71
CA TRP A 275 -1.89 26.03 -16.76
C TRP A 275 -0.86 27.12 -17.06
N THR A 276 -0.33 27.75 -16.01
CA THR A 276 0.86 28.59 -16.14
C THR A 276 2.11 27.72 -16.30
N GLN A 277 3.23 28.31 -16.70
CA GLN A 277 4.51 27.59 -16.80
C GLN A 277 4.99 27.12 -15.43
N ASP A 278 4.86 27.93 -14.39
CA ASP A 278 5.25 27.60 -13.02
C ASP A 278 4.40 26.45 -12.45
N GLU A 279 3.10 26.46 -12.70
CA GLU A 279 2.21 25.35 -12.31
C GLU A 279 2.58 24.03 -12.98
N ARG A 280 2.94 24.08 -14.28
CA ARG A 280 3.41 22.89 -14.99
C ARG A 280 4.69 22.34 -14.37
N ALA A 281 5.67 23.19 -14.08
CA ALA A 281 6.93 22.82 -13.47
C ALA A 281 6.72 22.23 -12.06
N GLU A 282 5.91 22.87 -11.24
CA GLU A 282 5.63 22.40 -9.87
C GLU A 282 4.85 21.08 -9.85
N VAL A 283 3.83 20.92 -10.72
CA VAL A 283 3.10 19.67 -10.84
C VAL A 283 4.00 18.56 -11.36
N ALA A 284 4.84 18.82 -12.36
CA ALA A 284 5.81 17.84 -12.87
C ALA A 284 6.76 17.40 -11.75
N HIS A 285 7.27 18.32 -10.95
CA HIS A 285 8.10 18.00 -9.79
C HIS A 285 7.36 17.12 -8.77
N ARG A 286 6.12 17.46 -8.42
CA ARG A 286 5.32 16.68 -7.44
C ARG A 286 4.86 15.32 -7.95
N THR A 287 4.78 15.16 -9.26
CA THR A 287 4.38 13.89 -9.89
C THR A 287 5.56 13.13 -10.52
N ARG A 288 6.81 13.49 -10.20
CA ARG A 288 8.02 12.86 -10.77
C ARG A 288 8.15 11.37 -10.47
N GLY A 289 7.48 10.88 -9.43
CA GLY A 289 7.42 9.46 -9.07
C GLY A 289 6.26 8.69 -9.72
N LEU A 290 5.46 9.35 -10.57
CA LEU A 290 4.40 8.68 -11.33
C LEU A 290 5.01 8.11 -12.61
N LEU A 291 5.04 6.79 -12.72
CA LEU A 291 5.50 6.07 -13.90
C LEU A 291 4.37 6.00 -14.92
N THR A 292 4.65 6.36 -16.18
CA THR A 292 3.63 6.36 -17.24
C THR A 292 4.21 5.82 -18.53
N GLY A 293 3.40 5.11 -19.31
CA GLY A 293 3.77 4.64 -20.65
C GLY A 293 3.23 3.26 -20.99
N THR A 294 3.80 2.68 -22.04
CA THR A 294 3.59 1.28 -22.39
C THR A 294 4.23 0.35 -21.34
N PRO A 295 3.88 -0.94 -21.30
CA PRO A 295 4.55 -1.91 -20.43
C PRO A 295 6.08 -1.85 -20.51
N ASP A 296 6.64 -1.76 -21.71
CA ASP A 296 8.10 -1.68 -21.89
C ASP A 296 8.70 -0.39 -21.34
N ALA A 297 8.02 0.76 -21.53
CA ALA A 297 8.46 2.03 -20.97
C ALA A 297 8.41 2.01 -19.44
N ILE A 298 7.37 1.40 -18.85
CA ILE A 298 7.26 1.25 -17.40
C ILE A 298 8.31 0.27 -16.89
N ARG A 299 8.60 -0.83 -17.58
CA ARG A 299 9.67 -1.76 -17.22
C ARG A 299 11.00 -1.02 -17.05
N GLN A 300 11.38 -0.20 -18.04
CA GLN A 300 12.63 0.59 -17.99
C GLN A 300 12.65 1.54 -16.77
N GLN A 301 11.53 2.19 -16.47
CA GLN A 301 11.41 3.08 -15.32
C GLN A 301 11.50 2.30 -13.99
N LEU A 302 10.89 1.13 -13.90
CA LEU A 302 10.97 0.24 -12.72
C LEU A 302 12.40 -0.30 -12.54
N ASP A 303 13.08 -0.69 -13.61
CA ASP A 303 14.47 -1.14 -13.57
C ASP A 303 15.38 -0.05 -12.99
N ALA A 304 15.14 1.21 -13.33
CA ALA A 304 15.87 2.34 -12.76
C ALA A 304 15.63 2.51 -11.23
N VAL A 305 14.46 2.12 -10.72
CA VAL A 305 14.17 2.07 -9.28
C VAL A 305 14.84 0.84 -8.65
N LEU A 306 14.67 -0.33 -9.24
CA LEU A 306 15.16 -1.61 -8.71
C LEU A 306 16.68 -1.70 -8.74
N SER A 307 17.36 -1.10 -9.75
CA SER A 307 18.82 -1.09 -9.85
C SER A 307 19.53 -0.40 -8.67
N LYS A 308 18.81 0.44 -7.93
CA LYS A 308 19.29 1.13 -6.73
C LYS A 308 19.04 0.34 -5.44
N THR A 309 18.39 -0.81 -5.54
CA THR A 309 17.95 -1.60 -4.38
C THR A 309 18.07 -3.09 -4.67
N HIS A 310 17.94 -3.92 -3.64
CA HIS A 310 17.84 -5.39 -3.79
C HIS A 310 16.40 -5.89 -3.64
N VAL A 311 15.42 -4.97 -3.75
CA VAL A 311 14.00 -5.25 -3.55
C VAL A 311 13.46 -6.10 -4.69
N ARG A 312 12.61 -7.08 -4.34
CA ARG A 312 11.99 -8.03 -5.27
C ARG A 312 10.46 -7.96 -5.27
N GLU A 313 9.88 -6.98 -4.61
CA GLU A 313 8.44 -6.79 -4.59
C GLU A 313 8.08 -5.32 -4.79
N LEU A 314 7.26 -5.06 -5.81
CA LEU A 314 6.72 -3.74 -6.11
C LEU A 314 5.21 -3.74 -5.86
N MET A 315 4.74 -2.77 -5.10
CA MET A 315 3.32 -2.57 -4.86
C MET A 315 2.83 -1.36 -5.65
N VAL A 316 1.96 -1.60 -6.62
CA VAL A 316 1.54 -0.59 -7.57
C VAL A 316 0.21 0.04 -7.14
N THR A 317 0.13 1.37 -7.21
CA THR A 317 -1.13 2.12 -7.19
C THR A 317 -1.33 2.80 -8.55
N THR A 318 -2.55 2.68 -9.11
CA THR A 318 -2.89 3.25 -10.43
C THR A 318 -3.96 4.32 -10.28
N PRO A 319 -3.55 5.60 -10.18
CA PRO A 319 -4.47 6.71 -9.90
C PRO A 319 -5.10 7.28 -11.19
N VAL A 320 -6.00 6.53 -11.81
CA VAL A 320 -6.80 6.93 -12.99
C VAL A 320 -8.27 7.08 -12.64
N HIS A 321 -9.02 7.85 -13.44
CA HIS A 321 -10.43 8.14 -13.19
C HIS A 321 -11.32 6.94 -13.51
N GLY A 322 -11.21 6.38 -14.73
CA GLY A 322 -12.03 5.28 -15.19
C GLY A 322 -11.67 3.97 -14.52
N HIS A 323 -12.66 3.21 -14.04
CA HIS A 323 -12.41 1.89 -13.46
C HIS A 323 -11.89 0.89 -14.49
N ASP A 324 -12.44 0.90 -15.70
CA ASP A 324 -12.00 0.04 -16.79
C ASP A 324 -10.56 0.36 -17.21
N ASP A 325 -10.22 1.66 -17.35
CA ASP A 325 -8.83 2.09 -17.61
C ASP A 325 -7.89 1.65 -16.49
N ARG A 326 -8.37 1.67 -15.22
CA ARG A 326 -7.59 1.21 -14.07
C ARG A 326 -7.32 -0.29 -14.14
N ARG A 327 -8.34 -1.10 -14.42
CA ARG A 327 -8.20 -2.54 -14.61
C ARG A 327 -7.27 -2.86 -15.77
N HIS A 328 -7.48 -2.21 -16.91
CA HIS A 328 -6.64 -2.40 -18.08
C HIS A 328 -5.17 -2.06 -17.83
N SER A 329 -4.91 -1.00 -17.05
CA SER A 329 -3.54 -0.68 -16.64
C SER A 329 -2.91 -1.82 -15.81
N TYR A 330 -3.65 -2.46 -14.90
CA TYR A 330 -3.15 -3.62 -14.15
C TYR A 330 -3.00 -4.87 -15.04
N GLU A 331 -3.85 -5.07 -16.04
CA GLU A 331 -3.70 -6.14 -17.04
C GLU A 331 -2.38 -5.99 -17.81
N LEU A 332 -2.09 -4.79 -18.29
CA LEU A 332 -0.83 -4.47 -18.98
C LEU A 332 0.39 -4.60 -18.05
N LEU A 333 0.29 -4.17 -16.80
CA LEU A 333 1.37 -4.34 -15.83
C LEU A 333 1.62 -5.80 -15.47
N ALA A 334 0.61 -6.67 -15.54
CA ALA A 334 0.77 -8.10 -15.31
C ALA A 334 1.65 -8.78 -16.40
N GLU A 335 1.81 -8.17 -17.58
CA GLU A 335 2.75 -8.64 -18.60
C GLU A 335 4.22 -8.56 -18.15
N LEU A 336 4.48 -7.76 -17.10
CA LEU A 336 5.80 -7.64 -16.46
C LEU A 336 6.08 -8.76 -15.45
N LEU A 337 5.05 -9.54 -15.06
CA LEU A 337 5.21 -10.68 -14.18
C LEU A 337 5.93 -11.84 -14.87
N PRO A 338 6.72 -12.64 -14.14
CA PRO A 338 7.25 -13.89 -14.66
C PRO A 338 6.09 -14.76 -15.17
N LYS A 339 6.17 -15.20 -16.42
CA LYS A 339 5.16 -16.13 -16.94
C LYS A 339 5.26 -17.45 -16.16
N PRO A 340 4.13 -18.02 -15.68
CA PRO A 340 4.17 -19.32 -15.05
C PRO A 340 4.84 -20.32 -16.02
N ALA A 341 5.80 -21.10 -15.51
CA ALA A 341 6.42 -22.14 -16.29
C ALA A 341 5.31 -23.03 -16.86
N GLY A 342 5.21 -23.11 -18.19
CA GLY A 342 4.17 -23.88 -18.85
C GLY A 342 4.20 -25.33 -18.34
N PRO A 343 3.05 -26.06 -18.34
CA PRO A 343 3.01 -27.46 -17.95
C PRO A 343 3.79 -28.29 -19.00
N GLY A 344 5.12 -28.43 -18.82
CA GLY A 344 5.94 -29.07 -19.84
C GLY A 344 7.44 -29.10 -19.59
N ALA A 345 7.92 -29.06 -18.35
CA ALA A 345 9.28 -29.47 -18.01
C ALA A 345 9.20 -30.69 -17.08
N SER A 346 8.67 -31.79 -17.62
CA SER A 346 8.84 -33.14 -17.08
C SER A 346 10.35 -33.41 -16.90
N ALA A 347 10.72 -33.74 -15.68
CA ALA A 347 12.00 -34.32 -15.37
C ALA A 347 12.20 -35.59 -16.25
N THR A 348 12.96 -35.44 -17.32
CA THR A 348 13.47 -36.59 -18.07
C THR A 348 14.82 -36.93 -17.48
N GLU A 349 14.81 -38.06 -16.76
CA GLU A 349 15.86 -39.07 -16.66
C GLU A 349 17.33 -38.64 -16.53
N ARG A 350 17.93 -38.96 -15.38
CA ARG A 350 19.28 -39.54 -15.41
C ARG A 350 19.26 -40.83 -14.59
N TYR A 351 19.46 -41.92 -15.34
CA TYR A 351 19.91 -43.20 -14.85
C TYR A 351 21.29 -43.09 -14.18
#